data_ba7d400a859fbabab3ea5856b3cdbf67
#
_entry.id   ba7d400a859fbabab3ea5856b3cdbf67
#
_cell.length_a   1.000
_cell.length_b   1.000
_cell.length_c   1.000
_cell.angle_alpha   90.00
_cell.angle_beta   90.00
_cell.angle_gamma   90.00
#
_symmetry.space_group_name_H-M   'P 1'
#
loop_
_entity.id
_entity.type
_entity.pdbx_description
1 polymer ?
#
loop_
_entity_poly.entity_id
_entity_poly.type
_entity_poly.pdbx_seq_one_letter_code
_entity_poly.pdbx_strand_id
1 'polypeptide(L)'
;GMNLQVMGIPATIDNDIGCSYYTIGFDSACNTAIECIDKLRDTMQSHERCSVVEVMGRHAGYLALAVGISVGATAVLIPERELDFEQDIVEKIRRARLAGTTHYMVVVAEGCGSAVEIGDRIHEELGIDPRVTVLGHIQRGGSPSVQDRETASRMGYEAVMAMLEGDENCVISIQRGCVKRIEMEEALQMKREFPMERYQLLEALTNGGSKFR
;
A
#
# COMPACT_ATOMS: atom_id res chain seq x y z
N GLY A 1 -3.63 -14.26 -40.32
CA GLY A 1 -3.16 -13.58 -39.15
C GLY A 1 -1.91 -14.28 -38.62
N MET A 2 -0.92 -13.54 -38.13
CA MET A 2 0.21 -14.16 -37.43
C MET A 2 -0.30 -14.69 -36.08
N ASN A 3 -0.01 -15.95 -35.78
CA ASN A 3 -0.24 -16.52 -34.47
C ASN A 3 0.95 -16.09 -33.57
N LEU A 4 0.75 -15.13 -32.68
CA LEU A 4 1.77 -14.62 -31.78
C LEU A 4 1.52 -15.20 -30.39
N GLN A 5 2.54 -15.81 -29.81
CA GLN A 5 2.52 -16.17 -28.39
C GLN A 5 2.73 -14.91 -27.56
N VAL A 6 1.86 -14.67 -26.58
CA VAL A 6 1.92 -13.50 -25.70
C VAL A 6 1.92 -13.96 -24.24
N MET A 7 2.93 -13.53 -23.49
CA MET A 7 3.05 -13.77 -22.05
C MET A 7 2.89 -12.46 -21.29
N GLY A 8 1.87 -12.36 -20.43
CA GLY A 8 1.65 -11.22 -19.55
C GLY A 8 2.41 -11.37 -18.24
N ILE A 9 3.13 -10.33 -17.81
CA ILE A 9 3.77 -10.29 -16.49
C ILE A 9 3.22 -9.08 -15.73
N PRO A 10 2.48 -9.29 -14.61
CA PRO A 10 1.92 -8.20 -13.81
C PRO A 10 3.01 -7.31 -13.19
N ALA A 11 3.03 -6.03 -13.58
CA ALA A 11 3.97 -5.04 -13.09
C ALA A 11 3.25 -3.70 -12.86
N THR A 12 3.04 -3.36 -11.60
CA THR A 12 2.48 -2.09 -11.14
C THR A 12 2.80 -1.89 -9.66
N ILE A 13 3.00 -0.65 -9.24
CA ILE A 13 3.18 -0.32 -7.82
C ILE A 13 1.88 -0.43 -7.01
N ASP A 14 0.72 -0.39 -7.67
CA ASP A 14 -0.59 -0.37 -7.03
C ASP A 14 -0.98 -1.74 -6.45
N ASN A 15 -0.37 -2.82 -6.94
CA ASN A 15 -0.64 -4.21 -6.57
C ASN A 15 -2.12 -4.62 -6.69
N ASP A 16 -2.82 -4.06 -7.69
CA ASP A 16 -4.27 -4.17 -7.87
C ASP A 16 -4.69 -5.14 -8.98
N ILE A 17 -3.75 -5.91 -9.56
CA ILE A 17 -4.03 -6.91 -10.60
C ILE A 17 -4.67 -8.15 -9.96
N GLY A 18 -5.92 -8.43 -10.34
CA GLY A 18 -6.74 -9.46 -9.70
C GLY A 18 -6.18 -10.88 -9.79
N CYS A 19 -5.50 -11.24 -10.87
CA CYS A 19 -4.92 -12.57 -11.04
C CYS A 19 -3.61 -12.80 -10.28
N SER A 20 -3.00 -11.79 -9.66
CA SER A 20 -1.71 -11.94 -8.96
C SER A 20 -1.74 -11.33 -7.57
N TYR A 21 -1.24 -12.07 -6.57
CA TYR A 21 -1.09 -11.57 -5.20
C TYR A 21 0.07 -10.57 -5.06
N TYR A 22 0.95 -10.54 -6.05
CA TYR A 22 2.09 -9.64 -6.07
C TYR A 22 2.32 -9.13 -7.49
N THR A 23 2.62 -7.84 -7.62
CA THR A 23 3.00 -7.19 -8.86
C THR A 23 4.38 -6.56 -8.73
N ILE A 24 5.20 -6.68 -9.77
CA ILE A 24 6.57 -6.15 -9.79
C ILE A 24 6.52 -4.63 -9.65
N GLY A 25 7.28 -4.09 -8.70
CA GLY A 25 7.35 -2.65 -8.40
C GLY A 25 6.67 -2.26 -7.08
N PHE A 26 5.75 -3.08 -6.56
CA PHE A 26 5.00 -2.79 -5.34
C PHE A 26 5.92 -2.64 -4.11
N ASP A 27 6.80 -3.61 -3.87
CA ASP A 27 7.70 -3.59 -2.70
C ASP A 27 8.70 -2.43 -2.78
N SER A 28 9.23 -2.14 -3.97
CA SER A 28 10.12 -1.00 -4.21
C SER A 28 9.42 0.33 -3.92
N ALA A 29 8.15 0.48 -4.32
CA ALA A 29 7.37 1.67 -4.03
C ALA A 29 7.06 1.82 -2.54
N CYS A 30 6.78 0.71 -1.84
CA CYS A 30 6.64 0.70 -0.38
C CYS A 30 7.93 1.16 0.30
N ASN A 31 9.09 0.63 -0.10
CA ASN A 31 10.38 1.01 0.46
C ASN A 31 10.69 2.49 0.24
N THR A 32 10.42 3.02 -0.95
CA THR A 32 10.57 4.45 -1.24
C THR A 32 9.68 5.31 -0.33
N ALA A 33 8.42 4.90 -0.13
CA ALA A 33 7.51 5.62 0.78
C ALA A 33 7.99 5.59 2.23
N ILE A 34 8.42 4.41 2.72
CA ILE A 34 8.96 4.24 4.08
C ILE A 34 10.19 5.12 4.29
N GLU A 35 11.14 5.13 3.33
CA GLU A 35 12.33 5.97 3.40
C GLU A 35 11.98 7.47 3.50
N CYS A 36 10.99 7.93 2.75
CA CYS A 36 10.50 9.30 2.84
C CYS A 36 9.86 9.60 4.20
N ILE A 37 9.04 8.69 4.71
CA ILE A 37 8.34 8.83 5.99
C ILE A 37 9.34 8.84 7.15
N ASP A 38 10.37 8.00 7.12
CA ASP A 38 11.41 7.98 8.15
C ASP A 38 12.16 9.31 8.21
N LYS A 39 12.51 9.90 7.06
CA LYS A 39 13.09 11.26 6.99
C LYS A 39 12.17 12.34 7.55
N LEU A 40 10.86 12.23 7.31
CA LEU A 40 9.88 13.14 7.91
C LEU A 40 9.83 12.96 9.43
N ARG A 41 9.85 11.72 9.92
CA ARG A 41 9.81 11.37 11.35
C ARG A 41 10.98 11.97 12.11
N ASP A 42 12.19 11.91 11.56
CA ASP A 42 13.39 12.49 12.17
C ASP A 42 13.24 14.01 12.43
N THR A 43 12.46 14.70 11.60
CA THR A 43 12.22 16.15 11.75
C THR A 43 11.15 16.49 12.79
N MET A 44 10.38 15.49 13.27
CA MET A 44 9.23 15.71 14.16
C MET A 44 9.55 15.64 15.66
N GLN A 45 10.78 15.35 16.04
CA GLN A 45 11.15 15.01 17.43
C GLN A 45 10.96 16.11 18.48
N SER A 46 10.60 17.34 18.13
CA SER A 46 10.69 18.47 19.07
C SER A 46 9.36 19.01 19.63
N HIS A 47 8.19 18.63 19.10
CA HIS A 47 6.86 19.13 19.54
C HIS A 47 5.76 18.14 19.19
N GLU A 48 4.57 18.27 19.82
CA GLU A 48 3.38 17.51 19.39
C GLU A 48 3.09 17.80 17.92
N ARG A 49 3.20 16.78 17.09
CA ARG A 49 3.07 16.94 15.62
C ARG A 49 2.26 15.80 15.00
N CYS A 50 1.46 16.18 14.04
CA CYS A 50 0.78 15.26 13.14
C CYS A 50 1.41 15.33 11.75
N SER A 51 1.69 14.19 11.14
CA SER A 51 2.03 14.11 9.72
C SER A 51 0.94 13.38 8.98
N VAL A 52 0.48 13.99 7.89
CA VAL A 52 -0.44 13.37 6.94
C VAL A 52 0.34 13.10 5.66
N VAL A 53 0.51 11.84 5.30
CA VAL A 53 1.31 11.44 4.14
C VAL A 53 0.42 10.75 3.13
N GLU A 54 0.29 11.36 1.95
CA GLU A 54 -0.43 10.76 0.83
C GLU A 54 0.52 9.88 0.02
N VAL A 55 0.06 8.66 -0.24
CA VAL A 55 0.76 7.66 -1.05
C VAL A 55 -0.08 7.31 -2.28
N MET A 56 0.60 6.89 -3.34
CA MET A 56 -0.04 6.40 -4.55
C MET A 56 -0.79 5.09 -4.29
N GLY A 57 -1.44 4.55 -5.29
CA GLY A 57 -2.21 3.30 -5.27
C GLY A 57 -3.46 3.40 -6.12
N ARG A 58 -3.69 4.54 -6.77
CA ARG A 58 -4.84 4.84 -7.63
C ARG A 58 -6.17 4.61 -6.89
N HIS A 59 -6.84 3.50 -7.14
CA HIS A 59 -8.13 3.13 -6.51
C HIS A 59 -7.97 1.98 -5.51
N ALA A 60 -6.74 1.65 -5.11
CA ALA A 60 -6.43 0.55 -4.23
C ALA A 60 -5.58 0.98 -3.03
N GLY A 61 -5.91 0.46 -1.86
CA GLY A 61 -5.24 0.78 -0.59
C GLY A 61 -4.06 -0.15 -0.24
N TYR A 62 -3.63 -1.04 -1.12
CA TYR A 62 -2.57 -2.01 -0.81
C TYR A 62 -1.26 -1.34 -0.37
N LEU A 63 -0.85 -0.29 -1.09
CA LEU A 63 0.39 0.44 -0.80
C LEU A 63 0.25 1.20 0.52
N ALA A 64 -0.84 1.94 0.71
CA ALA A 64 -1.10 2.68 1.94
C ALA A 64 -1.14 1.76 3.18
N LEU A 65 -1.79 0.60 3.05
CA LEU A 65 -1.87 -0.38 4.14
C LEU A 65 -0.50 -0.99 4.48
N ALA A 66 0.27 -1.39 3.46
CA ALA A 66 1.60 -1.96 3.66
C ALA A 66 2.54 -0.95 4.32
N VAL A 67 2.59 0.27 3.79
CA VAL A 67 3.40 1.36 4.35
C VAL A 67 2.94 1.70 5.76
N GLY A 68 1.63 1.89 5.98
CA GLY A 68 1.08 2.26 7.28
C GLY A 68 1.37 1.26 8.39
N ILE A 69 1.27 -0.05 8.11
CA ILE A 69 1.67 -1.10 9.06
C ILE A 69 3.16 -1.01 9.35
N SER A 70 3.99 -0.86 8.31
CA SER A 70 5.46 -0.87 8.43
C SER A 70 6.00 0.31 9.21
N VAL A 71 5.38 1.48 9.09
CA VAL A 71 5.79 2.70 9.81
C VAL A 71 5.08 2.86 11.16
N GLY A 72 4.18 1.96 11.53
CA GLY A 72 3.37 2.10 12.74
C GLY A 72 2.48 3.34 12.72
N ALA A 73 1.76 3.56 11.63
CA ALA A 73 0.88 4.71 11.46
C ALA A 73 -0.26 4.69 12.48
N THR A 74 -0.62 5.87 13.00
CA THR A 74 -1.78 6.06 13.90
C THR A 74 -3.08 5.74 13.18
N ALA A 75 -3.18 6.12 11.91
CA ALA A 75 -4.33 5.85 11.06
C ALA A 75 -3.88 5.59 9.61
N VAL A 76 -4.62 4.75 8.91
CA VAL A 76 -4.43 4.50 7.48
C VAL A 76 -5.79 4.58 6.79
N LEU A 77 -5.89 5.40 5.76
CA LEU A 77 -7.09 5.57 4.97
C LEU A 77 -6.95 4.84 3.64
N ILE A 78 -7.91 3.97 3.34
CA ILE A 78 -7.94 3.13 2.13
C ILE A 78 -9.29 3.25 1.43
N PRO A 79 -9.34 3.24 0.09
CA PRO A 79 -10.58 3.41 -0.66
C PRO A 79 -11.54 2.21 -0.55
N GLU A 80 -11.07 1.03 -0.13
CA GLU A 80 -11.88 -0.17 0.07
C GLU A 80 -12.80 -0.10 1.29
N ARG A 81 -12.67 0.98 2.08
CA ARG A 81 -13.48 1.20 3.28
C ARG A 81 -14.00 2.64 3.29
N GLU A 82 -15.27 2.81 3.62
CA GLU A 82 -15.85 4.13 3.84
C GLU A 82 -15.15 4.82 5.03
N LEU A 83 -14.77 6.08 4.83
CA LEU A 83 -14.09 6.89 5.84
C LEU A 83 -15.09 7.43 6.86
N ASP A 84 -14.96 7.00 8.10
CA ASP A 84 -15.54 7.68 9.26
C ASP A 84 -14.44 8.54 9.91
N PHE A 85 -14.42 9.83 9.61
CA PHE A 85 -13.35 10.73 10.02
C PHE A 85 -13.18 10.78 11.55
N GLU A 86 -14.29 10.78 12.29
CA GLU A 86 -14.26 10.80 13.76
C GLU A 86 -13.62 9.53 14.30
N GLN A 87 -14.08 8.36 13.85
CA GLN A 87 -13.58 7.08 14.38
C GLN A 87 -12.19 6.73 13.84
N ASP A 88 -11.94 7.02 12.55
CA ASP A 88 -10.73 6.58 11.88
C ASP A 88 -9.51 7.47 12.14
N ILE A 89 -9.72 8.74 12.51
CA ILE A 89 -8.66 9.72 12.72
C ILE A 89 -8.75 10.33 14.10
N VAL A 90 -9.84 11.05 14.41
CA VAL A 90 -9.94 11.89 15.59
C VAL A 90 -9.83 11.06 16.87
N GLU A 91 -10.63 10.01 17.00
CA GLU A 91 -10.60 9.13 18.17
C GLU A 91 -9.27 8.37 18.31
N LYS A 92 -8.63 7.99 17.21
CA LYS A 92 -7.32 7.34 17.25
C LYS A 92 -6.23 8.30 17.75
N ILE A 93 -6.23 9.54 17.28
CA ILE A 93 -5.29 10.56 17.75
C ILE A 93 -5.56 10.89 19.23
N ARG A 94 -6.83 11.05 19.65
CA ARG A 94 -7.19 11.28 21.05
C ARG A 94 -6.69 10.15 21.98
N ARG A 95 -6.90 8.89 21.58
CA ARG A 95 -6.40 7.73 22.34
C ARG A 95 -4.87 7.69 22.42
N ALA A 96 -4.19 7.94 21.29
CA ALA A 96 -2.74 7.99 21.24
C ALA A 96 -2.20 9.11 22.18
N ARG A 97 -2.84 10.30 22.18
CA ARG A 97 -2.51 11.41 23.08
C ARG A 97 -2.68 11.01 24.55
N LEU A 98 -3.78 10.36 24.90
CA LEU A 98 -4.03 9.86 26.25
C LEU A 98 -3.01 8.79 26.70
N ALA A 99 -2.48 8.02 25.73
CA ALA A 99 -1.40 7.05 25.98
C ALA A 99 0.00 7.69 26.05
N GLY A 100 0.11 9.02 25.96
CA GLY A 100 1.38 9.75 26.02
C GLY A 100 2.13 9.85 24.70
N THR A 101 1.50 9.48 23.58
CA THR A 101 2.08 9.66 22.24
C THR A 101 2.04 11.14 21.87
N THR A 102 3.17 11.67 21.39
CA THR A 102 3.30 13.05 20.93
C THR A 102 3.41 13.20 19.41
N HIS A 103 3.46 12.08 18.70
CA HIS A 103 3.64 12.06 17.24
C HIS A 103 2.57 11.19 16.59
N TYR A 104 1.84 11.75 15.66
CA TYR A 104 0.75 11.06 14.96
C TYR A 104 1.11 10.98 13.47
N MET A 105 0.97 9.79 12.91
CA MET A 105 1.19 9.54 11.49
C MET A 105 -0.11 9.05 10.87
N VAL A 106 -0.62 9.79 9.89
CA VAL A 106 -1.79 9.40 9.08
C VAL A 106 -1.31 9.12 7.66
N VAL A 107 -1.48 7.89 7.20
CA VAL A 107 -1.15 7.50 5.82
C VAL A 107 -2.45 7.46 5.02
N VAL A 108 -2.48 8.16 3.90
CA VAL A 108 -3.67 8.33 3.06
C VAL A 108 -3.39 7.75 1.68
N ALA A 109 -4.19 6.78 1.23
CA ALA A 109 -4.19 6.39 -0.17
C ALA A 109 -4.79 7.51 -1.03
N GLU A 110 -4.18 7.86 -2.16
CA GLU A 110 -4.66 8.93 -3.06
C GLU A 110 -6.12 8.76 -3.50
N GLY A 111 -6.62 7.51 -3.50
CA GLY A 111 -8.01 7.19 -3.80
C GLY A 111 -9.03 7.58 -2.72
N CYS A 112 -8.58 7.98 -1.52
CA CYS A 112 -9.46 8.42 -0.43
C CYS A 112 -9.76 9.93 -0.44
N GLY A 113 -9.15 10.68 -1.33
CA GLY A 113 -9.27 12.14 -1.38
C GLY A 113 -7.96 12.86 -1.03
N SER A 114 -8.04 14.17 -0.89
CA SER A 114 -6.88 15.03 -0.69
C SER A 114 -6.33 14.93 0.73
N ALA A 115 -5.04 14.62 0.88
CA ALA A 115 -4.35 14.69 2.18
C ALA A 115 -4.34 16.11 2.77
N VAL A 116 -4.44 17.14 1.92
CA VAL A 116 -4.53 18.54 2.37
C VAL A 116 -5.86 18.76 3.07
N GLU A 117 -6.98 18.37 2.46
CA GLU A 117 -8.32 18.50 3.07
C GLU A 117 -8.43 17.69 4.37
N ILE A 118 -7.81 16.51 4.42
CA ILE A 118 -7.73 15.69 5.64
C ILE A 118 -6.92 16.42 6.72
N GLY A 119 -5.82 17.05 6.34
CA GLY A 119 -5.00 17.86 7.25
C GLY A 119 -5.77 19.05 7.80
N ASP A 120 -6.47 19.80 6.97
CA ASP A 120 -7.28 20.93 7.36
C ASP A 120 -8.36 20.51 8.38
N ARG A 121 -9.05 19.40 8.13
CA ARG A 121 -10.05 18.87 9.08
C ARG A 121 -9.42 18.41 10.40
N ILE A 122 -8.22 17.81 10.40
CA ILE A 122 -7.51 17.47 11.63
C ILE A 122 -7.21 18.73 12.44
N HIS A 123 -6.81 19.81 11.76
CA HIS A 123 -6.58 21.11 12.42
C HIS A 123 -7.85 21.65 13.06
N GLU A 124 -8.95 21.65 12.33
CA GLU A 124 -10.26 22.14 12.81
C GLU A 124 -10.78 21.37 14.03
N GLU A 125 -10.69 20.02 13.99
CA GLU A 125 -11.28 19.16 15.01
C GLU A 125 -10.40 18.98 16.27
N LEU A 126 -9.06 19.04 16.11
CA LEU A 126 -8.12 18.70 17.19
C LEU A 126 -7.21 19.87 17.61
N GLY A 127 -7.19 20.98 16.86
CA GLY A 127 -6.28 22.10 17.11
C GLY A 127 -4.80 21.75 16.89
N ILE A 128 -4.52 20.65 16.19
CA ILE A 128 -3.17 20.25 15.80
C ILE A 128 -2.88 20.86 14.43
N ASP A 129 -1.64 21.31 14.20
CA ASP A 129 -1.20 21.80 12.89
C ASP A 129 -0.46 20.70 12.11
N PRO A 130 -1.13 19.97 11.19
CA PRO A 130 -0.50 18.83 10.54
C PRO A 130 0.50 19.27 9.48
N ARG A 131 1.54 18.46 9.31
CA ARG A 131 2.44 18.57 8.15
C ARG A 131 1.96 17.60 7.07
N VAL A 132 1.49 18.16 5.97
CA VAL A 132 1.00 17.37 4.84
C VAL A 132 2.13 17.17 3.83
N THR A 133 2.30 15.93 3.39
CA THR A 133 3.27 15.55 2.37
C THR A 133 2.62 14.63 1.35
N VAL A 134 2.62 15.04 0.09
CA VAL A 134 2.15 14.21 -1.02
C VAL A 134 3.38 13.63 -1.71
N LEU A 135 3.58 12.31 -1.60
CA LEU A 135 4.77 11.67 -2.17
C LEU A 135 4.73 11.64 -3.70
N GLY A 136 3.57 11.32 -4.27
CA GLY A 136 3.38 11.31 -5.71
C GLY A 136 4.41 10.45 -6.46
N HIS A 137 4.88 10.95 -7.60
CA HIS A 137 5.69 10.19 -8.56
C HIS A 137 7.07 9.74 -8.07
N ILE A 138 7.60 10.27 -6.96
CA ILE A 138 8.87 9.76 -6.41
C ILE A 138 8.77 8.28 -6.02
N GLN A 139 7.57 7.79 -5.69
CA GLN A 139 7.31 6.38 -5.38
C GLN A 139 7.49 5.44 -6.57
N ARG A 140 7.52 5.97 -7.80
CA ARG A 140 7.79 5.21 -9.03
C ARG A 140 9.26 5.09 -9.36
N GLY A 141 10.11 5.80 -8.63
CA GLY A 141 11.56 5.81 -8.79
C GLY A 141 12.26 4.96 -7.74
N GLY A 142 13.58 5.01 -7.78
CA GLY A 142 14.47 4.33 -6.82
C GLY A 142 15.00 3.00 -7.33
N SER A 143 15.82 2.36 -6.49
CA SER A 143 16.40 1.05 -6.80
C SER A 143 15.39 -0.06 -6.51
N PRO A 144 15.21 -1.04 -7.42
CA PRO A 144 14.35 -2.18 -7.14
C PRO A 144 14.81 -2.95 -5.91
N SER A 145 13.85 -3.33 -5.07
CA SER A 145 14.11 -4.18 -3.90
C SER A 145 14.55 -5.60 -4.28
N VAL A 146 15.07 -6.34 -3.33
CA VAL A 146 15.41 -7.76 -3.52
C VAL A 146 14.16 -8.54 -3.94
N GLN A 147 13.03 -8.29 -3.30
CA GLN A 147 11.76 -8.94 -3.58
C GLN A 147 11.32 -8.72 -5.05
N ASP A 148 11.39 -7.49 -5.54
CA ASP A 148 11.02 -7.17 -6.92
C ASP A 148 11.99 -7.80 -7.93
N ARG A 149 13.30 -7.78 -7.64
CA ARG A 149 14.32 -8.36 -8.53
C ARG A 149 14.16 -9.87 -8.65
N GLU A 150 13.98 -10.57 -7.52
CA GLU A 150 13.78 -12.02 -7.49
C GLU A 150 12.48 -12.40 -8.20
N THR A 151 11.39 -11.70 -7.88
CA THR A 151 10.08 -11.95 -8.50
C THR A 151 10.12 -11.74 -10.01
N ALA A 152 10.72 -10.64 -10.47
CA ALA A 152 10.89 -10.36 -11.90
C ALA A 152 11.68 -11.45 -12.62
N SER A 153 12.77 -11.93 -11.99
CA SER A 153 13.62 -13.02 -12.56
C SER A 153 12.84 -14.33 -12.64
N ARG A 154 12.10 -14.69 -11.61
CA ARG A 154 11.27 -15.92 -11.58
C ARG A 154 10.16 -15.87 -12.61
N MET A 155 9.44 -14.75 -12.69
CA MET A 155 8.34 -14.58 -13.64
C MET A 155 8.86 -14.55 -15.08
N GLY A 156 9.99 -13.88 -15.33
CA GLY A 156 10.63 -13.85 -16.64
C GLY A 156 11.09 -15.25 -17.11
N TYR A 157 11.73 -16.00 -16.19
CA TYR A 157 12.11 -17.39 -16.48
C TYR A 157 10.90 -18.25 -16.84
N GLU A 158 9.83 -18.17 -16.03
CA GLU A 158 8.62 -18.96 -16.26
C GLU A 158 7.90 -18.56 -17.55
N ALA A 159 7.92 -17.27 -17.91
CA ALA A 159 7.36 -16.81 -19.20
C ALA A 159 8.10 -17.46 -20.40
N VAL A 160 9.42 -17.55 -20.35
CA VAL A 160 10.22 -18.21 -21.40
C VAL A 160 9.94 -19.71 -21.44
N MET A 161 9.87 -20.36 -20.27
CA MET A 161 9.56 -21.79 -20.21
C MET A 161 8.17 -22.09 -20.75
N ALA A 162 7.16 -21.29 -20.43
CA ALA A 162 5.81 -21.41 -20.97
C ALA A 162 5.82 -21.34 -22.52
N MET A 163 6.53 -20.37 -23.08
CA MET A 163 6.68 -20.25 -24.54
C MET A 163 7.35 -21.46 -25.16
N LEU A 164 8.42 -21.98 -24.55
CA LEU A 164 9.16 -23.17 -25.05
C LEU A 164 8.32 -24.45 -24.97
N GLU A 165 7.43 -24.54 -24.01
CA GLU A 165 6.51 -25.67 -23.82
C GLU A 165 5.26 -25.57 -24.69
N GLY A 166 5.09 -24.45 -25.40
CA GLY A 166 4.00 -24.25 -26.38
C GLY A 166 2.75 -23.62 -25.80
N ASP A 167 2.82 -23.06 -24.57
CA ASP A 167 1.72 -22.27 -24.04
C ASP A 167 1.53 -21.00 -24.86
N GLU A 168 0.28 -20.64 -25.09
CA GLU A 168 -0.10 -19.43 -25.82
C GLU A 168 -0.98 -18.54 -24.92
N ASN A 169 -0.76 -17.22 -24.98
CA ASN A 169 -1.62 -16.22 -24.34
C ASN A 169 -1.89 -16.48 -22.86
N CYS A 170 -0.84 -16.57 -22.03
CA CYS A 170 -1.01 -16.72 -20.61
C CYS A 170 -0.37 -15.56 -19.80
N VAL A 171 -0.85 -15.39 -18.57
CA VAL A 171 -0.29 -14.48 -17.56
C VAL A 171 0.51 -15.29 -16.57
N ILE A 172 1.74 -14.84 -16.31
CA ILE A 172 2.61 -15.39 -15.27
C ILE A 172 2.27 -14.68 -13.96
N SER A 173 1.65 -15.37 -13.05
CA SER A 173 1.06 -14.84 -11.83
C SER A 173 1.80 -15.33 -10.59
N ILE A 174 1.78 -14.56 -9.51
CA ILE A 174 2.16 -15.04 -8.17
C ILE A 174 0.91 -15.36 -7.38
N GLN A 175 0.75 -16.61 -7.00
CA GLN A 175 -0.35 -17.06 -6.15
C GLN A 175 0.18 -17.87 -4.97
N ARG A 176 -0.12 -17.42 -3.75
CA ARG A 176 0.33 -18.06 -2.50
C ARG A 176 1.85 -18.35 -2.48
N GLY A 177 2.65 -17.39 -2.98
CA GLY A 177 4.11 -17.52 -3.04
C GLY A 177 4.66 -18.37 -4.20
N CYS A 178 3.78 -18.99 -5.01
CA CYS A 178 4.16 -19.79 -6.17
C CYS A 178 3.89 -19.05 -7.48
N VAL A 179 4.76 -19.24 -8.48
CA VAL A 179 4.52 -18.80 -9.84
C VAL A 179 3.50 -19.75 -10.48
N LYS A 180 2.50 -19.20 -11.15
CA LYS A 180 1.43 -19.90 -11.86
C LYS A 180 1.23 -19.32 -13.26
N ARG A 181 0.94 -20.18 -14.22
CA ARG A 181 0.48 -19.81 -15.57
C ARG A 181 -1.05 -19.81 -15.55
N ILE A 182 -1.65 -18.73 -15.98
CA ILE A 182 -3.12 -18.58 -16.06
C ILE A 182 -3.44 -18.15 -17.49
N GLU A 183 -4.44 -18.76 -18.08
CA GLU A 183 -4.91 -18.37 -19.41
C GLU A 183 -5.30 -16.87 -19.39
N MET A 184 -5.00 -16.13 -20.48
CA MET A 184 -5.12 -14.67 -20.49
C MET A 184 -6.55 -14.18 -20.24
N GLU A 185 -7.55 -14.83 -20.88
CA GLU A 185 -8.95 -14.43 -20.71
C GLU A 185 -9.44 -14.71 -19.28
N GLU A 186 -9.04 -15.83 -18.70
CA GLU A 186 -9.31 -16.15 -17.29
C GLU A 186 -8.65 -15.11 -16.38
N ALA A 187 -7.37 -14.82 -16.58
CA ALA A 187 -6.60 -13.86 -15.78
C ALA A 187 -7.23 -12.46 -15.75
N LEU A 188 -7.75 -11.99 -16.90
CA LEU A 188 -8.39 -10.69 -17.04
C LEU A 188 -9.74 -10.60 -16.30
N GLN A 189 -10.40 -11.73 -16.04
CA GLN A 189 -11.67 -11.77 -15.32
C GLN A 189 -11.50 -12.00 -13.82
N MET A 190 -10.32 -12.42 -13.40
CA MET A 190 -10.04 -12.68 -11.98
C MET A 190 -10.13 -11.39 -11.16
N LYS A 191 -10.77 -11.51 -10.01
CA LYS A 191 -10.83 -10.45 -8.99
C LYS A 191 -10.15 -10.96 -7.72
N ARG A 192 -9.52 -10.04 -7.02
CA ARG A 192 -8.91 -10.33 -5.73
C ARG A 192 -9.59 -9.50 -4.65
N GLU A 193 -9.98 -10.15 -3.58
CA GLU A 193 -10.48 -9.45 -2.40
C GLU A 193 -9.33 -8.72 -1.70
N PHE A 194 -9.64 -7.53 -1.19
CA PHE A 194 -8.69 -6.77 -0.40
C PHE A 194 -8.44 -7.48 0.94
N PRO A 195 -7.18 -7.59 1.42
CA PRO A 195 -6.83 -8.33 2.62
C PRO A 195 -7.23 -7.56 3.90
N MET A 196 -8.52 -7.56 4.22
CA MET A 196 -9.06 -6.84 5.39
C MET A 196 -8.50 -7.34 6.72
N GLU A 197 -8.01 -8.58 6.79
CA GLU A 197 -7.29 -9.10 7.96
C GLU A 197 -6.01 -8.31 8.27
N ARG A 198 -5.33 -7.77 7.25
CA ARG A 198 -4.17 -6.89 7.45
C ARG A 198 -4.60 -5.52 7.98
N TYR A 199 -5.76 -5.02 7.57
CA TYR A 199 -6.32 -3.80 8.14
C TYR A 199 -6.71 -4.01 9.61
N GLN A 200 -7.29 -5.17 9.96
CA GLN A 200 -7.59 -5.55 11.35
C GLN A 200 -6.30 -5.65 12.19
N LEU A 201 -5.20 -6.15 11.62
CA LEU A 201 -3.89 -6.15 12.27
C LEU A 201 -3.45 -4.72 12.60
N LEU A 202 -3.53 -3.78 11.65
CA LEU A 202 -3.22 -2.37 11.89
C LEU A 202 -4.06 -1.82 13.04
N GLU A 203 -5.38 -2.07 13.05
CA GLU A 203 -6.29 -1.65 14.11
C GLU A 203 -5.88 -2.21 15.48
N ALA A 204 -5.46 -3.47 15.53
CA ALA A 204 -5.00 -4.10 16.76
C ALA A 204 -3.71 -3.47 17.29
N LEU A 205 -2.78 -3.13 16.40
CA LEU A 205 -1.51 -2.50 16.76
C LEU A 205 -1.69 -1.05 17.24
N THR A 206 -2.61 -0.30 16.62
CA THR A 206 -2.84 1.11 16.95
C THR A 206 -3.73 1.29 18.18
N ASN A 207 -4.65 0.36 18.45
CA ASN A 207 -5.57 0.43 19.59
C ASN A 207 -4.98 -0.07 20.92
N GLY A 208 -3.68 -0.32 21.00
CA GLY A 208 -2.98 -0.67 22.25
C GLY A 208 -3.45 -1.99 22.88
N GLY A 209 -3.94 -2.94 22.09
CA GLY A 209 -4.32 -4.28 22.59
C GLY A 209 -5.55 -4.31 23.52
N SER A 210 -6.33 -3.24 23.62
CA SER A 210 -7.48 -3.13 24.54
C SER A 210 -8.64 -4.10 24.24
N LYS A 211 -8.61 -4.80 23.11
CA LYS A 211 -9.59 -5.84 22.75
C LYS A 211 -9.16 -7.27 23.07
N PHE A 212 -7.99 -7.45 23.66
CA PHE A 212 -7.46 -8.77 24.06
C PHE A 212 -7.42 -9.00 25.57
N ARG A 213 -8.27 -8.28 26.33
CA ARG A 213 -8.48 -8.54 27.76
C ARG A 213 -9.88 -9.08 28.00
#